data_e5beffd45af8f4e69246f1c991339159
#
_entry.id   e5beffd45af8f4e69246f1c991339159
#
_cell.length_a   1.000
_cell.length_b   1.000
_cell.length_c   1.000
_cell.angle_alpha   90.00
_cell.angle_beta   90.00
_cell.angle_gamma   90.00
#
_symmetry.space_group_name_H-M   'P 1'
#
loop_
_entity.id
_entity.type
_entity.pdbx_description
1 polymer ?
#
loop_
_entity_poly.entity_id
_entity_poly.type
_entity_poly.pdbx_seq_one_letter_code
_entity_poly.pdbx_strand_id
1 'polypeptide(L)'
;ASDVYKRQVGNLLDDEVWTEEGKIAEKVMRNSCVYESVIRYFGTTFQSERYIKGGRNLSSWPQMRKISNMNTMGHNPRFTPRKPIFMFHALYDEEINWHQANKTAVEWCNNGANVRFLTYSSTSLVHVTTYLLNLPYIVQYMRDRFNGKDWYGGACQFDVESQNPALDVNVLGERFRGILEAALDMLGKEIGPNDSILKNRLKAGQN
;
A
#
# COMPACT_ATOMS: atom_id res chain seq x y z
N ALA A 1 5.50 2.54 16.16
CA ALA A 1 5.68 1.14 15.70
C ALA A 1 7.08 0.63 16.01
N SER A 2 8.15 1.41 15.71
CA SER A 2 9.55 0.98 15.95
C SER A 2 9.86 0.59 17.39
N ASP A 3 9.31 1.31 18.39
CA ASP A 3 9.58 1.03 19.80
C ASP A 3 8.94 -0.26 20.31
N VAL A 4 7.81 -0.64 19.75
CA VAL A 4 7.16 -1.92 20.06
C VAL A 4 8.01 -3.09 19.55
N TYR A 5 8.50 -3.00 18.32
CA TYR A 5 9.40 -4.00 17.75
C TYR A 5 10.73 -4.10 18.52
N LYS A 6 11.29 -2.96 18.91
CA LYS A 6 12.54 -2.92 19.67
C LYS A 6 12.43 -3.64 21.01
N ARG A 7 11.31 -3.46 21.72
CA ARG A 7 11.08 -4.16 22.99
C ARG A 7 10.84 -5.67 22.83
N GLN A 8 10.26 -6.07 21.70
CA GLN A 8 9.89 -7.47 21.46
C GLN A 8 11.03 -8.30 20.87
N VAL A 9 11.94 -7.71 20.10
CA VAL A 9 12.93 -8.45 19.30
C VAL A 9 14.32 -7.80 19.27
N GLY A 10 14.58 -6.71 20.01
CA GLY A 10 15.79 -5.92 19.90
C GLY A 10 17.07 -6.77 19.90
N ASN A 11 17.30 -7.52 20.97
CA ASN A 11 18.53 -8.35 21.08
C ASN A 11 18.58 -9.46 20.04
N LEU A 12 17.44 -10.06 19.69
CA LEU A 12 17.37 -11.09 18.66
C LEU A 12 17.82 -10.55 17.29
N LEU A 13 17.36 -9.35 16.92
CA LEU A 13 17.71 -8.73 15.65
C LEU A 13 19.21 -8.43 15.59
N ASP A 14 19.78 -7.88 16.66
CA ASP A 14 21.17 -7.47 16.69
C ASP A 14 22.12 -8.68 16.74
N ASP A 15 21.82 -9.69 17.54
CA ASP A 15 22.74 -10.78 17.81
C ASP A 15 22.57 -11.98 16.88
N GLU A 16 21.34 -12.29 16.48
CA GLU A 16 21.06 -13.53 15.74
C GLU A 16 20.65 -13.31 14.29
N VAL A 17 20.04 -12.17 13.96
CA VAL A 17 19.44 -11.94 12.64
C VAL A 17 20.34 -11.13 11.72
N TRP A 18 20.76 -9.94 12.16
CA TRP A 18 21.51 -9.05 11.30
C TRP A 18 22.99 -9.45 11.16
N THR A 19 23.48 -9.30 9.92
CA THR A 19 24.94 -9.18 9.69
C THR A 19 25.42 -7.80 10.18
N GLU A 20 26.72 -7.56 10.22
CA GLU A 20 27.23 -6.22 10.53
C GLU A 20 26.71 -5.16 9.54
N GLU A 21 26.60 -5.51 8.26
CA GLU A 21 26.03 -4.62 7.23
C GLU A 21 24.52 -4.40 7.44
N GLY A 22 23.81 -5.43 7.88
CA GLY A 22 22.41 -5.34 8.29
C GLY A 22 22.18 -4.38 9.45
N LYS A 23 23.05 -4.43 10.47
CA LYS A 23 23.01 -3.49 11.62
C LYS A 23 23.27 -2.05 11.19
N ILE A 24 24.22 -1.85 10.28
CA ILE A 24 24.51 -0.52 9.72
C ILE A 24 23.30 0.00 8.96
N ALA A 25 22.70 -0.81 8.08
CA ALA A 25 21.55 -0.44 7.30
C ALA A 25 20.35 -0.10 8.20
N GLU A 26 20.08 -0.91 9.22
CA GLU A 26 19.04 -0.69 10.21
C GLU A 26 19.25 0.65 10.94
N LYS A 27 20.45 0.92 11.41
CA LYS A 27 20.80 2.17 12.08
C LYS A 27 20.62 3.38 11.16
N VAL A 28 21.02 3.27 9.90
CA VAL A 28 20.82 4.33 8.91
C VAL A 28 19.33 4.58 8.72
N MET A 29 18.53 3.56 8.45
CA MET A 29 17.07 3.72 8.25
C MET A 29 16.36 4.31 9.46
N ARG A 30 16.78 3.99 10.69
CA ARG A 30 16.20 4.59 11.90
C ARG A 30 16.47 6.08 12.03
N ASN A 31 17.60 6.55 11.51
CA ASN A 31 18.04 7.94 11.64
C ASN A 31 17.79 8.78 10.38
N SER A 32 17.22 8.18 9.34
CA SER A 32 16.92 8.83 8.07
C SER A 32 15.41 9.07 7.93
N CYS A 33 15.03 10.06 7.15
CA CYS A 33 13.65 10.20 6.70
C CYS A 33 13.32 9.14 5.63
N VAL A 34 12.03 8.91 5.38
CA VAL A 34 11.57 7.89 4.43
C VAL A 34 12.20 8.08 3.05
N TYR A 35 12.24 9.31 2.54
CA TYR A 35 12.79 9.60 1.21
C TYR A 35 14.28 9.26 1.11
N GLU A 36 15.06 9.58 2.12
CA GLU A 36 16.49 9.25 2.15
C GLU A 36 16.70 7.73 2.17
N SER A 37 15.91 7.01 2.99
CA SER A 37 15.98 5.55 3.07
C SER A 37 15.60 4.89 1.73
N VAL A 38 14.55 5.38 1.07
CA VAL A 38 14.13 4.88 -0.24
C VAL A 38 15.21 5.11 -1.29
N ILE A 39 15.77 6.31 -1.38
CA ILE A 39 16.84 6.62 -2.36
C ILE A 39 18.07 5.77 -2.10
N ARG A 40 18.49 5.63 -0.85
CA ARG A 40 19.71 4.91 -0.48
C ARG A 40 19.62 3.41 -0.74
N TYR A 41 18.45 2.82 -0.53
CA TYR A 41 18.22 1.38 -0.61
C TYR A 41 17.32 0.98 -1.77
N PHE A 42 17.12 1.86 -2.75
CA PHE A 42 16.30 1.57 -3.91
C PHE A 42 16.78 0.30 -4.63
N GLY A 43 15.84 -0.60 -4.93
CA GLY A 43 16.16 -1.88 -5.56
C GLY A 43 16.91 -2.88 -4.68
N THR A 44 17.09 -2.58 -3.38
CA THR A 44 17.77 -3.46 -2.43
C THR A 44 16.80 -4.44 -1.79
N THR A 45 17.11 -5.74 -1.83
CA THR A 45 16.40 -6.71 -1.01
C THR A 45 17.13 -6.93 0.31
N PHE A 46 16.45 -6.64 1.41
CA PHE A 46 16.99 -6.88 2.75
C PHE A 46 16.98 -8.35 3.15
N GLN A 47 16.21 -9.20 2.47
CA GLN A 47 16.21 -10.65 2.68
C GLN A 47 17.32 -11.32 1.85
N SER A 48 18.56 -10.98 2.15
CA SER A 48 19.75 -11.50 1.49
C SER A 48 20.84 -11.80 2.52
N GLU A 49 21.83 -12.61 2.15
CA GLU A 49 23.00 -12.92 2.99
C GLU A 49 23.81 -11.68 3.37
N ARG A 50 23.71 -10.63 2.56
CA ARG A 50 24.33 -9.35 2.84
C ARG A 50 23.83 -8.73 4.14
N TYR A 51 22.52 -8.81 4.41
CA TYR A 51 21.88 -8.13 5.54
C TYR A 51 21.40 -9.09 6.64
N ILE A 52 21.06 -10.31 6.26
CA ILE A 52 20.52 -11.32 7.18
C ILE A 52 21.46 -12.53 7.20
N LYS A 53 21.88 -12.94 8.38
CA LYS A 53 22.76 -14.10 8.57
C LYS A 53 22.17 -15.34 7.90
N GLY A 54 22.91 -15.92 6.96
CA GLY A 54 22.50 -17.08 6.17
C GLY A 54 21.38 -16.82 5.16
N GLY A 55 21.09 -15.57 4.79
CA GLY A 55 20.08 -15.22 3.79
C GLY A 55 18.67 -15.70 4.12
N ARG A 56 18.40 -16.05 5.38
CA ARG A 56 17.15 -16.68 5.80
C ARG A 56 16.01 -15.68 5.75
N ASN A 57 14.82 -16.20 5.44
CA ASN A 57 13.60 -15.43 5.63
C ASN A 57 13.41 -15.11 7.13
N LEU A 58 13.05 -13.86 7.46
CA LEU A 58 12.80 -13.44 8.85
C LEU A 58 11.79 -14.34 9.57
N SER A 59 10.84 -14.91 8.87
CA SER A 59 9.87 -15.86 9.44
C SER A 59 10.47 -17.21 9.87
N SER A 60 11.74 -17.49 9.51
CA SER A 60 12.42 -18.71 9.98
C SER A 60 12.75 -18.69 11.46
N TRP A 61 12.84 -17.48 12.06
CA TRP A 61 12.98 -17.34 13.51
C TRP A 61 11.61 -17.44 14.20
N PRO A 62 11.42 -18.35 15.16
CA PRO A 62 10.13 -18.56 15.84
C PRO A 62 9.56 -17.29 16.45
N GLN A 63 10.40 -16.46 17.06
CA GLN A 63 10.01 -15.20 17.68
C GLN A 63 9.51 -14.19 16.62
N MET A 64 10.23 -14.07 15.50
CA MET A 64 9.83 -13.20 14.39
C MET A 64 8.50 -13.67 13.77
N ARG A 65 8.35 -14.97 13.56
CA ARG A 65 7.11 -15.57 13.06
C ARG A 65 5.93 -15.31 14.01
N LYS A 66 6.14 -15.47 15.31
CA LYS A 66 5.11 -15.17 16.32
C LYS A 66 4.65 -13.72 16.22
N ILE A 67 5.58 -12.78 16.17
CA ILE A 67 5.26 -11.34 16.07
C ILE A 67 4.59 -11.03 14.75
N SER A 68 5.09 -11.55 13.64
CA SER A 68 4.47 -11.40 12.34
C SER A 68 3.01 -11.88 12.36
N ASN A 69 2.76 -13.08 12.87
CA ASN A 69 1.40 -13.63 12.97
C ASN A 69 0.49 -12.80 13.88
N MET A 70 1.01 -12.25 14.98
CA MET A 70 0.22 -11.37 15.85
C MET A 70 -0.17 -10.05 15.17
N ASN A 71 0.64 -9.57 14.23
CA ASN A 71 0.43 -8.31 13.52
C ASN A 71 -0.16 -8.49 12.12
N THR A 72 -0.31 -9.71 11.62
CA THR A 72 -0.93 -9.97 10.33
C THR A 72 -2.42 -9.69 10.42
N MET A 73 -2.87 -8.69 9.69
CA MET A 73 -4.29 -8.35 9.58
C MET A 73 -5.07 -9.50 8.92
N GLY A 74 -6.32 -9.67 9.33
CA GLY A 74 -7.18 -10.75 8.82
C GLY A 74 -7.01 -12.08 9.56
N HIS A 75 -5.82 -12.39 10.06
CA HIS A 75 -5.52 -13.70 10.69
C HIS A 75 -6.28 -13.95 12.00
N ASN A 76 -6.51 -12.91 12.79
CA ASN A 76 -7.24 -13.02 14.05
C ASN A 76 -8.64 -12.40 13.92
N PRO A 77 -9.72 -13.20 14.04
CA PRO A 77 -11.10 -12.69 13.91
C PRO A 77 -11.46 -11.57 14.90
N ARG A 78 -10.77 -11.48 16.04
CA ARG A 78 -10.99 -10.41 17.01
C ARG A 78 -10.65 -9.02 16.47
N PHE A 79 -9.78 -8.95 15.47
CA PHE A 79 -9.37 -7.71 14.81
C PHE A 79 -10.09 -7.48 13.49
N THR A 80 -11.20 -8.18 13.26
CA THR A 80 -12.06 -7.93 12.12
C THR A 80 -12.72 -6.56 12.24
N PRO A 81 -12.63 -5.72 11.21
CA PRO A 81 -13.24 -4.41 11.22
C PRO A 81 -14.77 -4.47 11.37
N ARG A 82 -15.31 -3.67 12.27
CA ARG A 82 -16.76 -3.59 12.53
C ARG A 82 -17.49 -2.56 11.68
N LYS A 83 -16.75 -1.70 11.00
CA LYS A 83 -17.26 -0.66 10.11
C LYS A 83 -16.88 -0.98 8.68
N PRO A 84 -17.66 -0.53 7.69
CA PRO A 84 -17.32 -0.74 6.30
C PRO A 84 -15.93 -0.23 5.97
N ILE A 85 -15.21 -0.99 5.16
CA ILE A 85 -13.85 -0.68 4.71
C ILE A 85 -13.83 -0.57 3.20
N PHE A 86 -13.17 0.47 2.72
CA PHE A 86 -12.73 0.58 1.34
C PHE A 86 -11.23 0.30 1.27
N MET A 87 -10.86 -0.70 0.52
CA MET A 87 -9.50 -1.05 0.19
C MET A 87 -9.29 -0.93 -1.31
N PHE A 88 -8.11 -0.51 -1.71
CA PHE A 88 -7.70 -0.53 -3.12
C PHE A 88 -6.23 -0.91 -3.21
N HIS A 89 -5.85 -1.55 -4.31
CA HIS A 89 -4.48 -2.00 -4.51
C HIS A 89 -4.16 -2.19 -5.99
N ALA A 90 -2.92 -1.88 -6.38
CA ALA A 90 -2.44 -2.23 -7.71
C ALA A 90 -2.08 -3.72 -7.77
N LEU A 91 -2.45 -4.40 -8.86
CA LEU A 91 -2.06 -5.79 -9.09
C LEU A 91 -0.53 -5.91 -9.24
N TYR A 92 0.09 -4.88 -9.81
CA TYR A 92 1.53 -4.82 -10.07
C TYR A 92 2.26 -3.85 -9.12
N ASP A 93 1.80 -3.77 -7.88
CA ASP A 93 2.46 -3.00 -6.83
C ASP A 93 3.86 -3.56 -6.58
N GLU A 94 4.88 -2.73 -6.78
CA GLU A 94 6.29 -3.11 -6.68
C GLU A 94 6.83 -3.09 -5.25
N GLU A 95 6.11 -2.49 -4.31
CA GLU A 95 6.53 -2.38 -2.91
C GLU A 95 5.76 -3.36 -2.02
N ILE A 96 4.44 -3.45 -2.20
CA ILE A 96 3.57 -4.28 -1.37
C ILE A 96 2.85 -5.31 -2.22
N ASN A 97 3.05 -6.57 -1.93
CA ASN A 97 2.47 -7.65 -2.70
C ASN A 97 0.94 -7.66 -2.63
N TRP A 98 0.27 -7.54 -3.79
CA TRP A 98 -1.17 -7.56 -3.91
C TRP A 98 -1.83 -8.80 -3.26
N HIS A 99 -1.19 -9.97 -3.35
CA HIS A 99 -1.74 -11.20 -2.74
C HIS A 99 -1.94 -11.08 -1.24
N GLN A 100 -1.09 -10.33 -0.54
CA GLN A 100 -1.23 -10.11 0.91
C GLN A 100 -2.44 -9.20 1.21
N ALA A 101 -2.63 -8.15 0.45
CA ALA A 101 -3.78 -7.26 0.58
C ALA A 101 -5.09 -7.99 0.27
N ASN A 102 -5.12 -8.74 -0.84
CA ASN A 102 -6.29 -9.53 -1.24
C ASN A 102 -6.63 -10.59 -0.18
N LYS A 103 -5.64 -11.33 0.32
CA LYS A 103 -5.83 -12.30 1.39
C LYS A 103 -6.46 -11.66 2.62
N THR A 104 -5.95 -10.50 3.05
CA THR A 104 -6.49 -9.76 4.19
C THR A 104 -7.95 -9.37 3.96
N ALA A 105 -8.29 -8.85 2.78
CA ALA A 105 -9.65 -8.48 2.43
C ALA A 105 -10.61 -9.68 2.47
N VAL A 106 -10.18 -10.81 1.91
CA VAL A 106 -10.95 -12.07 1.91
C VAL A 106 -11.16 -12.58 3.34
N GLU A 107 -10.13 -12.60 4.16
CA GLU A 107 -10.22 -13.07 5.56
C GLU A 107 -11.14 -12.16 6.39
N TRP A 108 -11.06 -10.85 6.23
CA TRP A 108 -11.98 -9.92 6.89
C TRP A 108 -13.42 -10.13 6.44
N CYS A 109 -13.63 -10.36 5.14
CA CYS A 109 -14.94 -10.66 4.59
C CYS A 109 -15.51 -11.96 5.19
N ASN A 110 -14.72 -13.03 5.21
CA ASN A 110 -15.11 -14.32 5.79
C ASN A 110 -15.44 -14.22 7.29
N ASN A 111 -14.82 -13.27 7.98
CA ASN A 111 -15.09 -12.97 9.39
C ASN A 111 -16.25 -11.97 9.59
N GLY A 112 -17.00 -11.64 8.55
CA GLY A 112 -18.20 -10.80 8.63
C GLY A 112 -17.99 -9.30 8.50
N ALA A 113 -16.80 -8.85 8.10
CA ALA A 113 -16.59 -7.44 7.78
C ALA A 113 -17.28 -7.08 6.45
N ASN A 114 -17.70 -5.82 6.32
CA ASN A 114 -18.15 -5.26 5.06
C ASN A 114 -16.93 -4.62 4.35
N VAL A 115 -16.41 -5.30 3.34
CA VAL A 115 -15.18 -4.90 2.62
C VAL A 115 -15.50 -4.64 1.16
N ARG A 116 -15.15 -3.48 0.66
CA ARG A 116 -14.98 -3.28 -0.78
C ARG A 116 -13.50 -3.26 -1.09
N PHE A 117 -13.06 -4.20 -1.92
CA PHE A 117 -11.67 -4.28 -2.37
C PHE A 117 -11.59 -4.05 -3.87
N LEU A 118 -10.95 -2.95 -4.26
CA LEU A 118 -10.77 -2.55 -5.64
C LEU A 118 -9.34 -2.87 -6.09
N THR A 119 -9.20 -3.75 -7.06
CA THR A 119 -7.93 -4.11 -7.68
C THR A 119 -7.75 -3.37 -8.99
N TYR A 120 -6.64 -2.69 -9.15
CA TYR A 120 -6.25 -2.09 -10.43
C TYR A 120 -5.29 -3.02 -11.18
N SER A 121 -5.71 -3.46 -12.37
CA SER A 121 -4.93 -4.39 -13.22
C SER A 121 -4.07 -3.69 -14.27
N SER A 122 -4.04 -2.36 -14.31
CA SER A 122 -3.18 -1.60 -15.21
C SER A 122 -1.72 -1.65 -14.76
N THR A 123 -0.80 -1.90 -15.69
CA THR A 123 0.65 -1.87 -15.43
C THR A 123 1.21 -0.48 -15.18
N SER A 124 0.44 0.57 -15.48
CA SER A 124 0.79 1.96 -15.16
C SER A 124 0.40 2.39 -13.75
N LEU A 125 -0.35 1.55 -13.04
CA LEU A 125 -0.76 1.78 -11.66
C LEU A 125 0.12 0.95 -10.73
N VAL A 126 1.04 1.62 -10.08
CA VAL A 126 2.01 1.10 -9.14
C VAL A 126 1.74 1.68 -7.75
N HIS A 127 2.55 1.40 -6.75
CA HIS A 127 2.29 1.75 -5.36
C HIS A 127 1.83 3.22 -5.17
N VAL A 128 2.68 4.16 -5.52
CA VAL A 128 2.42 5.61 -5.29
C VAL A 128 1.31 6.14 -6.20
N THR A 129 1.32 5.77 -7.47
CA THR A 129 0.35 6.30 -8.43
C THR A 129 -1.06 5.82 -8.15
N THR A 130 -1.22 4.57 -7.71
CA THR A 130 -2.51 4.04 -7.29
C THR A 130 -3.10 4.83 -6.11
N TYR A 131 -2.28 5.20 -5.13
CA TYR A 131 -2.72 6.04 -4.02
C TYR A 131 -3.20 7.42 -4.51
N LEU A 132 -2.38 8.12 -5.30
CA LEU A 132 -2.70 9.47 -5.79
C LEU A 132 -3.99 9.48 -6.61
N LEU A 133 -4.17 8.49 -7.49
CA LEU A 133 -5.33 8.39 -8.36
C LEU A 133 -6.61 7.97 -7.64
N ASN A 134 -6.50 7.37 -6.45
CA ASN A 134 -7.64 7.04 -5.60
C ASN A 134 -8.06 8.16 -4.65
N LEU A 135 -7.32 9.24 -4.53
CA LEU A 135 -7.69 10.33 -3.60
C LEU A 135 -9.15 10.82 -3.77
N PRO A 136 -9.74 10.98 -4.97
CA PRO A 136 -11.14 11.35 -5.11
C PRO A 136 -12.09 10.33 -4.51
N TYR A 137 -11.85 9.03 -4.73
CA TYR A 137 -12.67 7.96 -4.14
C TYR A 137 -12.52 7.89 -2.64
N ILE A 138 -11.31 8.10 -2.12
CA ILE A 138 -11.07 8.18 -0.67
C ILE A 138 -11.90 9.30 -0.07
N VAL A 139 -11.84 10.50 -0.66
CA VAL A 139 -12.59 11.68 -0.20
C VAL A 139 -14.11 11.43 -0.32
N GLN A 140 -14.57 10.87 -1.42
CA GLN A 140 -15.98 10.54 -1.61
C GLN A 140 -16.45 9.50 -0.59
N TYR A 141 -15.68 8.43 -0.38
CA TYR A 141 -15.98 7.43 0.64
C TYR A 141 -16.11 8.06 2.03
N MET A 142 -15.13 8.88 2.43
CA MET A 142 -15.16 9.57 3.72
C MET A 142 -16.42 10.45 3.85
N ARG A 143 -16.72 11.25 2.83
CA ARG A 143 -17.92 12.11 2.80
C ARG A 143 -19.20 11.31 2.94
N ASP A 144 -19.34 10.21 2.21
CA ASP A 144 -20.52 9.35 2.27
C ASP A 144 -20.67 8.71 3.65
N ARG A 145 -19.56 8.28 4.28
CA ARG A 145 -19.57 7.77 5.66
C ARG A 145 -19.99 8.82 6.68
N PHE A 146 -19.50 10.05 6.57
CA PHE A 146 -19.92 11.15 7.47
C PHE A 146 -21.37 11.56 7.26
N ASN A 147 -21.91 11.41 6.05
CA ASN A 147 -23.29 11.67 5.73
C ASN A 147 -24.25 10.50 6.05
N GLY A 148 -23.74 9.44 6.67
CA GLY A 148 -24.55 8.27 7.04
C GLY A 148 -25.00 7.41 5.86
N LYS A 149 -24.44 7.61 4.66
CA LYS A 149 -24.79 6.79 3.51
C LYS A 149 -24.14 5.41 3.67
N ASP A 150 -24.93 4.37 3.49
CA ASP A 150 -24.41 3.02 3.38
C ASP A 150 -23.68 2.85 2.06
N TRP A 151 -22.50 2.27 2.16
CA TRP A 151 -21.71 1.96 0.99
C TRP A 151 -21.85 0.48 0.68
N TYR A 152 -22.40 0.17 -0.50
CA TYR A 152 -22.56 -1.18 -1.04
C TYR A 152 -23.32 -2.20 -0.18
N GLY A 153 -24.46 -1.85 0.36
CA GLY A 153 -25.50 -2.82 0.78
C GLY A 153 -25.11 -3.89 1.81
N GLY A 154 -23.99 -3.71 2.55
CA GLY A 154 -23.60 -4.61 3.63
C GLY A 154 -22.93 -5.92 3.22
N ALA A 155 -22.64 -6.14 1.92
CA ALA A 155 -21.93 -7.31 1.42
C ALA A 155 -20.49 -6.98 1.03
N CYS A 156 -19.62 -8.00 1.03
CA CYS A 156 -18.28 -7.87 0.47
C CYS A 156 -18.32 -7.73 -1.05
N GLN A 157 -17.50 -6.84 -1.59
CA GLN A 157 -17.38 -6.60 -3.01
C GLN A 157 -15.91 -6.57 -3.42
N PHE A 158 -15.59 -7.35 -4.45
CA PHE A 158 -14.24 -7.43 -5.04
C PHE A 158 -14.35 -7.06 -6.51
N ASP A 159 -13.80 -5.89 -6.85
CA ASP A 159 -13.85 -5.35 -8.20
C ASP A 159 -12.45 -5.34 -8.81
N VAL A 160 -12.37 -5.53 -10.12
CA VAL A 160 -11.14 -5.40 -10.91
C VAL A 160 -11.36 -4.34 -11.96
N GLU A 161 -10.55 -3.30 -11.94
CA GLU A 161 -10.58 -2.19 -12.88
C GLU A 161 -9.30 -2.19 -13.72
N SER A 162 -9.45 -2.11 -15.03
CA SER A 162 -8.30 -1.97 -15.94
C SER A 162 -7.81 -0.53 -16.05
N GLN A 163 -8.67 0.43 -15.74
CA GLN A 163 -8.37 1.86 -15.72
C GLN A 163 -8.94 2.45 -14.44
N ASN A 164 -8.30 3.49 -13.91
CA ASN A 164 -8.85 4.18 -12.77
C ASN A 164 -9.98 5.14 -13.22
N PRO A 165 -11.24 4.87 -12.89
CA PRO A 165 -12.35 5.76 -13.23
C PRO A 165 -12.30 7.12 -12.48
N ALA A 166 -11.46 7.26 -11.44
CA ALA A 166 -11.20 8.56 -10.82
C ALA A 166 -10.53 9.56 -11.76
N LEU A 167 -10.11 9.10 -12.94
CA LEU A 167 -9.67 9.93 -14.04
C LEU A 167 -10.83 10.45 -14.90
N ASP A 168 -12.05 10.05 -14.58
CA ASP A 168 -13.24 10.68 -15.15
C ASP A 168 -13.30 12.13 -14.63
N VAL A 169 -13.14 13.04 -15.56
CA VAL A 169 -13.09 14.49 -15.32
C VAL A 169 -14.35 14.98 -14.58
N ASN A 170 -15.48 14.30 -14.78
CA ASN A 170 -16.75 14.63 -14.13
C ASN A 170 -16.73 14.31 -12.61
N VAL A 171 -15.86 13.42 -12.17
CA VAL A 171 -15.71 13.03 -10.75
C VAL A 171 -14.67 13.88 -10.03
N LEU A 172 -13.62 14.30 -10.75
CA LEU A 172 -12.45 14.94 -10.16
C LEU A 172 -12.68 16.40 -9.73
N GLY A 173 -13.54 17.15 -10.41
CA GLY A 173 -13.59 18.60 -10.24
C GLY A 173 -12.27 19.30 -10.59
N GLU A 174 -12.32 20.52 -11.07
CA GLU A 174 -11.17 21.24 -11.62
C GLU A 174 -9.98 21.42 -10.64
N ARG A 175 -10.27 21.63 -9.35
CA ARG A 175 -9.20 21.83 -8.34
C ARG A 175 -8.36 20.57 -8.12
N PHE A 176 -9.00 19.42 -8.09
CA PHE A 176 -8.30 18.17 -7.83
C PHE A 176 -7.47 17.74 -9.04
N ARG A 177 -7.98 18.03 -10.23
CA ARG A 177 -7.27 17.82 -11.47
C ARG A 177 -5.96 18.60 -11.53
N GLY A 178 -5.97 19.88 -11.14
CA GLY A 178 -4.74 20.70 -11.07
C GLY A 178 -3.68 20.14 -10.11
N ILE A 179 -4.11 19.61 -8.96
CA ILE A 179 -3.20 18.94 -8.01
C ILE A 179 -2.60 17.67 -8.61
N LEU A 180 -3.40 16.87 -9.30
CA LEU A 180 -2.95 15.64 -9.93
C LEU A 180 -2.00 15.92 -11.10
N GLU A 181 -2.30 16.92 -11.93
CA GLU A 181 -1.41 17.37 -13.01
C GLU A 181 -0.06 17.84 -12.45
N ALA A 182 -0.07 18.66 -11.40
CA ALA A 182 1.14 19.10 -10.74
C ALA A 182 1.95 17.94 -10.14
N ALA A 183 1.28 16.96 -9.53
CA ALA A 183 1.94 15.77 -9.00
C ALA A 183 2.57 14.92 -10.12
N LEU A 184 1.89 14.73 -11.23
CA LEU A 184 2.41 14.00 -12.39
C LEU A 184 3.59 14.71 -13.06
N ASP A 185 3.53 16.04 -13.14
CA ASP A 185 4.63 16.85 -13.66
C ASP A 185 5.86 16.85 -12.73
N MET A 186 5.64 16.85 -11.41
CA MET A 186 6.72 16.76 -10.42
C MET A 186 7.45 15.41 -10.47
N LEU A 187 6.75 14.34 -10.78
CA LEU A 187 7.35 13.00 -10.89
C LEU A 187 8.27 12.88 -12.12
N GLY A 188 8.16 13.79 -13.10
CA GLY A 188 9.08 13.92 -14.25
C GLY A 188 9.27 12.65 -15.09
N LYS A 189 8.54 11.58 -14.77
CA LYS A 189 8.64 10.27 -15.40
C LYS A 189 7.34 9.94 -16.13
N GLU A 190 7.47 9.29 -17.26
CA GLU A 190 6.36 8.53 -17.81
C GLU A 190 6.12 7.31 -16.90
N ILE A 191 4.95 7.26 -16.27
CA ILE A 191 4.60 6.25 -15.26
C ILE A 191 4.13 4.95 -15.93
N GLY A 192 4.21 4.89 -17.26
CA GLY A 192 3.87 3.70 -18.02
C GLY A 192 3.26 4.01 -19.39
N PRO A 193 2.96 2.98 -20.19
CA PRO A 193 2.51 3.14 -21.58
C PRO A 193 1.18 3.90 -21.73
N ASN A 194 0.40 4.02 -20.67
CA ASN A 194 -0.88 4.75 -20.68
C ASN A 194 -0.80 6.18 -20.17
N ASP A 195 0.37 6.65 -19.83
CA ASP A 195 0.57 7.98 -19.22
C ASP A 195 0.20 9.11 -20.19
N SER A 196 0.53 8.94 -21.46
CA SER A 196 0.12 9.88 -22.52
C SER A 196 -1.41 9.91 -22.71
N ILE A 197 -2.07 8.76 -22.57
CA ILE A 197 -3.53 8.65 -22.65
C ILE A 197 -4.16 9.38 -21.47
N LEU A 198 -3.61 9.20 -20.28
CA LEU A 198 -4.06 9.88 -19.07
C LEU A 198 -3.90 11.39 -19.19
N LYS A 199 -2.70 11.87 -19.53
CA LYS A 199 -2.42 13.30 -19.74
C LYS A 199 -3.33 13.91 -20.80
N ASN A 200 -3.58 13.21 -21.91
CA ASN A 200 -4.48 13.67 -22.96
C ASN A 200 -5.95 13.75 -22.48
N ARG A 201 -6.42 12.78 -21.69
CA ARG A 201 -7.78 12.82 -21.10
C ARG A 201 -7.94 13.97 -20.11
N LEU A 202 -6.95 14.20 -19.26
CA LEU A 202 -6.94 15.33 -18.33
C LEU A 202 -6.96 16.67 -19.07
N LYS A 203 -6.22 16.79 -20.18
CA LYS A 203 -6.22 18.00 -21.02
C LYS A 203 -7.51 18.18 -21.82
N ALA A 204 -8.08 17.11 -22.35
CA ALA A 204 -9.33 17.16 -23.13
C ALA A 204 -10.55 17.59 -22.29
N GLY A 205 -10.53 17.38 -20.99
CA GLY A 205 -11.57 17.88 -20.10
C GLY A 205 -11.41 19.36 -19.71
N GLN A 206 -10.45 20.08 -20.30
CA GLN A 206 -10.25 21.52 -20.09
C GLN A 206 -11.01 22.38 -21.10
N ASN A 207 -11.67 21.81 -22.10
CA ASN A 207 -12.53 22.45 -23.09
C ASN A 207 -14.00 22.15 -22.72
#